data_d2f6dc064647b5e7c82c303e63218f0a
#
_entry.id   d2f6dc064647b5e7c82c303e63218f0a
#
_cell.length_a   1.000
_cell.length_b   1.000
_cell.length_c   1.000
_cell.angle_alpha   90.00
_cell.angle_beta   90.00
_cell.angle_gamma   90.00
#
_symmetry.space_group_name_H-M   'P 1'
#
loop_
_entity.id
_entity.type
_entity.pdbx_description
1 polymer ?
#
loop_
_entity_poly.entity_id
_entity_poly.type
_entity_poly.pdbx_seq_one_letter_code
_entity_poly.pdbx_strand_id
1 'polypeptide(L)'
;MYTCKVPMYTIFGNLIHEANQQKTVFTPKIKAEIDNWMKHQPAYQPLADSIARKKTLVVIFCESLESWEINRKVEGKEITPNLNRYIADSHTLYAPHVLTQVKGGRSIDGQLLVSTGLLPLMSGCYAMQFPFTHYPSLVKAMKEEHPDLSSYLMTVDKPITWNQSVVAENFGIS
;
A
#
# COMPACT_ATOMS: atom_id res chain seq x y z
N MET A 1 21.67 4.83 -23.74
CA MET A 1 22.68 3.75 -23.80
C MET A 1 22.24 2.66 -22.85
N TYR A 2 21.57 1.60 -23.33
CA TYR A 2 21.15 0.49 -22.51
C TYR A 2 22.37 -0.38 -22.21
N THR A 3 22.92 -0.27 -21.00
CA THR A 3 23.92 -1.23 -20.53
C THR A 3 23.22 -2.55 -20.28
N CYS A 4 23.49 -3.53 -21.14
CA CYS A 4 23.06 -4.91 -20.93
C CYS A 4 23.78 -5.43 -19.68
N LYS A 5 23.13 -5.33 -18.52
CA LYS A 5 23.66 -5.87 -17.27
C LYS A 5 23.58 -7.37 -17.36
N VAL A 6 24.72 -8.04 -17.35
CA VAL A 6 24.78 -9.50 -17.30
C VAL A 6 23.98 -9.96 -16.07
N PRO A 7 22.98 -10.86 -16.20
CA PRO A 7 22.10 -11.26 -15.09
C PRO A 7 22.84 -11.71 -13.83
N MET A 8 23.98 -12.40 -14.00
CA MET A 8 24.84 -12.82 -12.88
C MET A 8 25.42 -11.65 -12.08
N TYR A 9 25.81 -10.56 -12.75
CA TYR A 9 26.33 -9.37 -12.07
C TYR A 9 25.26 -8.71 -11.18
N THR A 10 24.01 -8.73 -11.62
CA THR A 10 22.89 -8.21 -10.82
C THR A 10 22.60 -9.08 -9.61
N ILE A 11 22.68 -10.41 -9.74
CA ILE A 11 22.47 -11.34 -8.62
C ILE A 11 23.57 -11.18 -7.57
N PHE A 12 24.85 -11.19 -7.97
CA PHE A 12 25.96 -11.00 -7.05
C PHE A 12 25.97 -9.58 -6.45
N GLY A 13 25.67 -8.56 -7.23
CA GLY A 13 25.55 -7.20 -6.73
C GLY A 13 24.45 -7.06 -5.68
N ASN A 14 23.30 -7.69 -5.86
CA ASN A 14 22.21 -7.71 -4.87
C ASN A 14 22.60 -8.49 -3.61
N LEU A 15 23.25 -9.65 -3.75
CA LEU A 15 23.73 -10.43 -2.59
C LEU A 15 24.75 -9.66 -1.76
N ILE A 16 25.70 -8.99 -2.42
CA ILE A 16 26.68 -8.13 -1.72
C ILE A 16 25.98 -6.94 -1.07
N HIS A 17 25.03 -6.33 -1.74
CA HIS A 17 24.25 -5.23 -1.21
C HIS A 17 23.47 -5.67 0.03
N GLU A 18 22.76 -6.78 -0.03
CA GLU A 18 22.02 -7.34 1.11
C GLU A 18 22.93 -7.76 2.27
N ALA A 19 24.09 -8.36 1.96
CA ALA A 19 25.08 -8.73 2.98
C ALA A 19 25.68 -7.49 3.68
N ASN A 20 25.80 -6.37 2.97
CA ASN A 20 26.33 -5.11 3.49
C ASN A 20 25.27 -4.20 4.10
N GLN A 21 23.99 -4.52 4.00
CA GLN A 21 22.94 -3.78 4.69
C GLN A 21 23.15 -3.90 6.21
N GLN A 22 23.59 -2.83 6.83
CA GLN A 22 23.61 -2.75 8.29
C GLN A 22 22.16 -2.82 8.76
N LYS A 23 21.83 -3.88 9.51
CA LYS A 23 20.54 -3.95 10.20
C LYS A 23 20.47 -2.76 11.14
N THR A 24 19.57 -1.83 10.89
CA THR A 24 19.33 -0.70 11.77
C THR A 24 18.87 -1.25 13.12
N VAL A 25 19.73 -1.16 14.12
CA VAL A 25 19.36 -1.56 15.49
C VAL A 25 18.49 -0.44 16.07
N PHE A 26 17.29 -0.78 16.50
CA PHE A 26 16.38 0.15 17.14
C PHE A 26 16.89 0.51 18.54
N THR A 27 17.63 1.60 18.62
CA THR A 27 18.23 2.08 19.89
C THR A 27 17.27 3.03 20.62
N PRO A 28 17.43 3.21 21.95
CA PRO A 28 16.65 4.21 22.70
C PRO A 28 16.78 5.62 22.12
N LYS A 29 17.92 5.97 21.53
CA LYS A 29 18.13 7.24 20.85
C LYS A 29 17.23 7.38 19.62
N ILE A 30 17.22 6.38 18.75
CA ILE A 30 16.34 6.37 17.55
C ILE A 30 14.88 6.45 17.97
N LYS A 31 14.49 5.71 19.03
CA LYS A 31 13.13 5.79 19.58
C LYS A 31 12.79 7.22 20.01
N ALA A 32 13.66 7.87 20.76
CA ALA A 32 13.44 9.25 21.21
C ALA A 32 13.33 10.25 20.04
N GLU A 33 14.12 10.07 18.99
CA GLU A 33 14.05 10.89 17.77
C GLU A 33 12.71 10.70 17.06
N ILE A 34 12.22 9.45 16.94
CA ILE A 34 10.92 9.14 16.36
C ILE A 34 9.78 9.72 17.21
N ASP A 35 9.81 9.51 18.52
CA ASP A 35 8.81 10.03 19.46
C ASP A 35 8.76 11.57 19.40
N ASN A 36 9.91 12.22 19.30
CA ASN A 36 9.99 13.66 19.14
C ASN A 36 9.42 14.12 17.79
N TRP A 37 9.74 13.44 16.70
CA TRP A 37 9.19 13.73 15.37
C TRP A 37 7.66 13.57 15.35
N MET A 38 7.14 12.49 15.93
CA MET A 38 5.69 12.23 16.02
C MET A 38 4.95 13.35 16.79
N LYS A 39 5.54 13.87 17.87
CA LYS A 39 4.94 14.97 18.64
C LYS A 39 4.81 16.28 17.87
N HIS A 40 5.65 16.49 16.86
CA HIS A 40 5.65 17.71 16.05
C HIS A 40 4.84 17.56 14.75
N GLN A 41 4.20 16.40 14.54
CA GLN A 41 3.30 16.26 13.39
C GLN A 41 2.03 17.11 13.61
N PRO A 42 1.48 17.69 12.55
CA PRO A 42 0.20 18.40 12.65
C PRO A 42 -0.86 17.46 13.22
N ALA A 43 -1.65 17.99 14.16
CA ALA A 43 -2.76 17.22 14.70
C ALA A 43 -3.70 16.79 13.58
N TYR A 44 -4.09 15.53 13.60
CA TYR A 44 -5.11 15.00 12.69
C TYR A 44 -6.38 15.82 12.84
N GLN A 45 -6.85 16.42 11.75
CA GLN A 45 -8.15 17.03 11.69
C GLN A 45 -9.12 16.03 11.07
N PRO A 46 -10.13 15.54 11.81
CA PRO A 46 -11.09 14.63 11.25
C PRO A 46 -11.80 15.30 10.07
N LEU A 47 -11.88 14.57 8.95
CA LEU A 47 -12.74 14.94 7.84
C LEU A 47 -14.19 15.05 8.34
N ALA A 48 -14.93 16.03 7.80
CA ALA A 48 -16.31 16.27 8.21
C ALA A 48 -17.14 14.96 8.21
N ASP A 49 -17.97 14.80 9.21
CA ASP A 49 -18.81 13.62 9.55
C ASP A 49 -19.57 12.96 8.37
N SER A 50 -19.75 13.66 7.28
CA SER A 50 -20.55 13.21 6.14
C SER A 50 -19.96 12.01 5.39
N ILE A 51 -18.63 11.81 5.43
CA ILE A 51 -17.97 10.69 4.76
C ILE A 51 -17.92 9.45 5.68
N ALA A 52 -17.84 9.65 6.99
CA ALA A 52 -17.69 8.59 7.98
C ALA A 52 -18.96 7.73 8.20
N ARG A 53 -20.12 8.15 7.70
CA ARG A 53 -21.40 7.46 7.92
C ARG A 53 -21.75 6.36 6.92
N LYS A 54 -20.88 6.05 5.98
CA LYS A 54 -21.10 4.97 5.02
C LYS A 54 -20.82 3.63 5.67
N LYS A 55 -21.71 2.65 5.42
CA LYS A 55 -21.66 1.33 6.06
C LYS A 55 -20.65 0.37 5.43
N THR A 56 -20.14 0.67 4.25
CA THR A 56 -19.26 -0.24 3.50
C THR A 56 -18.12 0.54 2.86
N LEU A 57 -16.89 0.09 3.10
CA LEU A 57 -15.70 0.54 2.42
C LEU A 57 -15.21 -0.57 1.49
N VAL A 58 -15.05 -0.25 0.22
CA VAL A 58 -14.44 -1.14 -0.78
C VAL A 58 -13.18 -0.48 -1.31
N VAL A 59 -12.04 -1.15 -1.14
CA VAL A 59 -10.74 -0.71 -1.67
C VAL A 59 -10.36 -1.62 -2.82
N ILE A 60 -10.13 -1.07 -3.99
CA ILE A 60 -9.77 -1.82 -5.18
C ILE A 60 -8.36 -1.42 -5.61
N PHE A 61 -7.43 -2.38 -5.58
CA PHE A 61 -6.08 -2.21 -6.12
C PHE A 61 -6.06 -2.68 -7.58
N CYS A 62 -5.94 -1.74 -8.50
CA CYS A 62 -5.83 -2.05 -9.93
C CYS A 62 -4.35 -2.16 -10.29
N GLU A 63 -3.86 -3.39 -10.48
CA GLU A 63 -2.48 -3.63 -10.90
C GLU A 63 -2.25 -3.06 -12.30
N SER A 64 -1.15 -2.33 -12.46
CA SER A 64 -0.69 -1.76 -13.74
C SER A 64 -1.67 -0.80 -14.44
N LEU A 65 -2.69 -0.29 -13.75
CA LEU A 65 -3.56 0.75 -14.30
C LEU A 65 -2.82 2.09 -14.27
N GLU A 66 -2.66 2.69 -15.43
CA GLU A 66 -1.98 3.97 -15.59
C GLU A 66 -2.95 5.09 -16.03
N SER A 67 -2.62 6.33 -15.69
CA SER A 67 -3.49 7.49 -15.98
C SER A 67 -3.73 7.72 -17.47
N TRP A 68 -2.83 7.27 -18.34
CA TRP A 68 -2.98 7.43 -19.79
C TRP A 68 -4.13 6.61 -20.39
N GLU A 69 -4.61 5.59 -19.69
CA GLU A 69 -5.74 4.74 -20.11
C GLU A 69 -7.10 5.44 -19.88
N ILE A 70 -7.12 6.38 -18.95
CA ILE A 70 -8.34 7.10 -18.56
C ILE A 70 -8.76 8.06 -19.68
N ASN A 71 -10.06 8.02 -20.02
CA ASN A 71 -10.67 8.80 -21.10
C ASN A 71 -10.08 8.54 -22.51
N ARG A 72 -9.27 7.50 -22.65
CA ARG A 72 -8.68 7.13 -23.94
C ARG A 72 -9.62 6.26 -24.77
N LYS A 73 -9.56 6.48 -26.10
CA LYS A 73 -10.29 5.67 -27.06
C LYS A 73 -9.32 5.00 -28.02
N VAL A 74 -9.64 3.75 -28.38
CA VAL A 74 -8.97 2.99 -29.44
C VAL A 74 -10.06 2.56 -30.42
N GLU A 75 -9.88 2.89 -31.70
CA GLU A 75 -10.88 2.64 -32.77
C GLU A 75 -12.29 3.15 -32.37
N GLY A 76 -12.36 4.31 -31.73
CA GLY A 76 -13.61 4.94 -31.29
C GLY A 76 -14.23 4.36 -30.02
N LYS A 77 -13.67 3.29 -29.44
CA LYS A 77 -14.16 2.66 -28.20
C LYS A 77 -13.32 3.09 -27.00
N GLU A 78 -13.98 3.41 -25.91
CA GLU A 78 -13.29 3.76 -24.65
C GLU A 78 -12.59 2.53 -24.05
N ILE A 79 -11.36 2.71 -23.58
CA ILE A 79 -10.59 1.65 -22.91
C ILE A 79 -11.16 1.38 -21.52
N THR A 80 -11.52 2.46 -20.79
CA THR A 80 -11.99 2.40 -19.40
C THR A 80 -13.37 3.02 -19.21
N PRO A 81 -14.43 2.53 -19.90
CA PRO A 81 -15.72 3.22 -19.92
C PRO A 81 -16.38 3.33 -18.56
N ASN A 82 -16.21 2.32 -17.69
CA ASN A 82 -16.76 2.34 -16.35
C ASN A 82 -16.02 3.31 -15.43
N LEU A 83 -14.68 3.36 -15.49
CA LEU A 83 -13.90 4.33 -14.73
C LEU A 83 -14.19 5.75 -15.19
N ASN A 84 -14.25 5.98 -16.50
CA ASN A 84 -14.61 7.28 -17.08
C ASN A 84 -15.95 7.77 -16.55
N ARG A 85 -16.95 6.88 -16.46
CA ARG A 85 -18.26 7.20 -15.90
C ARG A 85 -18.18 7.56 -14.42
N TYR A 86 -17.42 6.82 -13.60
CA TYR A 86 -17.20 7.15 -12.20
C TYR A 86 -16.51 8.50 -12.04
N ILE A 87 -15.46 8.77 -12.82
CA ILE A 87 -14.72 10.04 -12.78
C ILE A 87 -15.63 11.23 -13.14
N ALA A 88 -16.59 11.04 -14.01
CA ALA A 88 -17.56 12.07 -14.40
C ALA A 88 -18.68 12.29 -13.37
N ASP A 89 -18.81 11.41 -12.38
CA ASP A 89 -19.84 11.51 -11.33
C ASP A 89 -19.46 12.58 -10.31
N SER A 90 -20.42 13.43 -9.93
CA SER A 90 -20.23 14.53 -8.99
C SER A 90 -19.90 14.09 -7.55
N HIS A 91 -20.11 12.83 -7.22
CA HIS A 91 -19.78 12.24 -5.92
C HIS A 91 -18.39 11.58 -5.89
N THR A 92 -17.64 11.69 -6.98
CA THR A 92 -16.30 11.10 -7.10
C THR A 92 -15.22 12.15 -6.87
N LEU A 93 -14.27 11.83 -5.99
CA LEU A 93 -13.01 12.56 -5.90
C LEU A 93 -11.99 11.89 -6.81
N TYR A 94 -11.55 12.58 -7.85
CA TYR A 94 -10.54 12.10 -8.79
C TYR A 94 -9.22 12.84 -8.65
N ALA A 95 -8.14 12.10 -8.46
CA ALA A 95 -6.78 12.63 -8.35
C ALA A 95 -5.90 12.10 -9.50
N PRO A 96 -5.78 12.82 -10.63
CA PRO A 96 -5.13 12.32 -11.84
C PRO A 96 -3.60 12.26 -11.78
N HIS A 97 -2.98 12.93 -10.82
CA HIS A 97 -1.52 13.10 -10.75
C HIS A 97 -0.92 12.50 -9.46
N VAL A 98 -1.41 11.34 -9.06
CA VAL A 98 -0.85 10.62 -7.91
C VAL A 98 0.37 9.83 -8.37
N LEU A 99 1.52 10.09 -7.73
CA LEU A 99 2.73 9.31 -7.94
C LEU A 99 2.74 8.11 -7.00
N THR A 100 3.07 6.95 -7.55
CA THR A 100 3.18 5.74 -6.74
C THR A 100 4.28 5.85 -5.71
N GLN A 101 4.01 5.36 -4.49
CA GLN A 101 4.98 5.23 -3.40
C GLN A 101 5.45 3.79 -3.22
N VAL A 102 4.92 2.85 -3.99
CA VAL A 102 5.34 1.44 -3.90
C VAL A 102 6.79 1.25 -4.35
N LYS A 103 7.45 0.24 -3.82
CA LYS A 103 8.85 -0.11 -4.05
C LYS A 103 8.95 -1.59 -4.51
N GLY A 104 9.85 -2.36 -3.91
CA GLY A 104 10.09 -3.75 -4.27
C GLY A 104 8.90 -4.68 -4.05
N GLY A 105 8.02 -4.36 -3.12
CA GLY A 105 6.80 -5.14 -2.82
C GLY A 105 5.64 -4.88 -3.79
N ARG A 106 5.71 -3.88 -4.66
CA ARG A 106 4.68 -3.58 -5.66
C ARG A 106 3.27 -3.45 -5.03
N SER A 107 2.30 -4.26 -5.47
CA SER A 107 0.91 -4.19 -4.97
C SER A 107 0.79 -4.48 -3.47
N ILE A 108 1.65 -5.31 -2.90
CA ILE A 108 1.65 -5.57 -1.45
C ILE A 108 2.10 -4.33 -0.66
N ASP A 109 3.01 -3.52 -1.22
CA ASP A 109 3.38 -2.22 -0.65
C ASP A 109 2.21 -1.24 -0.69
N GLY A 110 1.39 -1.29 -1.75
CA GLY A 110 0.14 -0.54 -1.84
C GLY A 110 -0.85 -0.91 -0.73
N GLN A 111 -0.96 -2.20 -0.42
CA GLN A 111 -1.78 -2.66 0.71
C GLN A 111 -1.25 -2.12 2.05
N LEU A 112 0.07 -2.12 2.28
CA LEU A 112 0.67 -1.52 3.47
C LEU A 112 0.30 -0.04 3.60
N LEU A 113 0.52 0.75 2.54
CA LEU A 113 0.22 2.17 2.52
C LEU A 113 -1.23 2.47 2.89
N VAL A 114 -2.16 1.81 2.23
CA VAL A 114 -3.60 2.06 2.42
C VAL A 114 -4.09 1.52 3.76
N SER A 115 -3.59 0.37 4.19
CA SER A 115 -4.05 -0.26 5.43
C SER A 115 -3.47 0.37 6.69
N THR A 116 -2.26 0.96 6.62
CA THR A 116 -1.53 1.39 7.81
C THR A 116 -1.05 2.85 7.77
N GLY A 117 -1.03 3.48 6.60
CA GLY A 117 -0.38 4.78 6.39
C GLY A 117 1.15 4.74 6.40
N LEU A 118 1.77 3.57 6.54
CA LEU A 118 3.23 3.43 6.57
C LEU A 118 3.80 3.40 5.16
N LEU A 119 4.96 4.02 4.98
CA LEU A 119 5.73 3.91 3.74
C LEU A 119 6.39 2.54 3.64
N PRO A 120 6.48 1.96 2.43
CA PRO A 120 7.17 0.70 2.21
C PRO A 120 8.67 0.82 2.42
N LEU A 121 9.32 -0.32 2.60
CA LEU A 121 10.77 -0.41 2.72
C LEU A 121 11.44 0.11 1.45
N MET A 122 12.57 0.79 1.60
CA MET A 122 13.37 1.27 0.46
C MET A 122 13.91 0.12 -0.40
N SER A 123 14.14 -1.04 0.20
CA SER A 123 14.63 -2.26 -0.47
C SER A 123 13.92 -3.49 0.09
N GLY A 124 13.62 -4.43 -0.79
CA GLY A 124 12.90 -5.65 -0.44
C GLY A 124 11.40 -5.45 -0.30
N CYS A 125 10.75 -6.38 0.40
CA CYS A 125 9.31 -6.40 0.63
C CYS A 125 9.01 -6.67 2.09
N TYR A 126 8.20 -5.83 2.72
CA TYR A 126 7.86 -5.96 4.15
C TYR A 126 7.17 -7.30 4.45
N ALA A 127 6.31 -7.75 3.56
CA ALA A 127 5.56 -9.00 3.73
C ALA A 127 6.46 -10.24 3.76
N MET A 128 7.65 -10.17 3.14
CA MET A 128 8.64 -11.23 3.15
C MET A 128 9.65 -11.08 4.29
N GLN A 129 10.03 -9.84 4.63
CA GLN A 129 11.06 -9.58 5.63
C GLN A 129 10.49 -9.53 7.05
N PHE A 130 9.27 -9.03 7.20
CA PHE A 130 8.60 -8.80 8.49
C PHE A 130 7.16 -9.32 8.51
N PRO A 131 6.92 -10.60 8.09
CA PRO A 131 5.57 -11.12 7.92
C PRO A 131 4.77 -11.21 9.22
N PHE A 132 5.46 -11.32 10.37
CA PHE A 132 4.82 -11.48 11.68
C PHE A 132 4.81 -10.20 12.53
N THR A 133 5.07 -9.05 11.91
CA THR A 133 5.01 -7.77 12.62
C THR A 133 3.55 -7.35 12.84
N HIS A 134 3.24 -6.93 14.06
CA HIS A 134 1.94 -6.36 14.36
C HIS A 134 1.86 -4.93 13.86
N TYR A 135 1.03 -4.72 12.86
CA TYR A 135 0.80 -3.40 12.29
C TYR A 135 -0.47 -2.77 12.89
N PRO A 136 -0.44 -1.47 13.26
CA PRO A 136 -1.68 -0.72 13.38
C PRO A 136 -2.34 -0.67 12.00
N SER A 137 -3.65 -0.85 11.93
CA SER A 137 -4.32 -0.83 10.62
C SER A 137 -5.67 -0.17 10.70
N LEU A 138 -6.12 0.35 9.55
CA LEU A 138 -7.45 0.92 9.40
C LEU A 138 -8.55 -0.09 9.80
N VAL A 139 -8.42 -1.36 9.40
CA VAL A 139 -9.40 -2.39 9.72
C VAL A 139 -9.48 -2.64 11.23
N LYS A 140 -8.34 -2.69 11.93
CA LYS A 140 -8.32 -2.84 13.40
C LYS A 140 -9.00 -1.65 14.08
N ALA A 141 -8.66 -0.42 13.68
CA ALA A 141 -9.30 0.77 14.22
C ALA A 141 -10.81 0.78 13.97
N MET A 142 -11.25 0.39 12.77
CA MET A 142 -12.67 0.28 12.46
C MET A 142 -13.38 -0.80 13.29
N LYS A 143 -12.72 -1.94 13.57
CA LYS A 143 -13.26 -3.01 14.43
C LYS A 143 -13.31 -2.61 15.91
N GLU A 144 -12.43 -1.75 16.38
CA GLU A 144 -12.50 -1.19 17.73
C GLU A 144 -13.75 -0.32 17.92
N GLU A 145 -14.10 0.48 16.91
CA GLU A 145 -15.32 1.30 16.94
C GLU A 145 -16.58 0.50 16.61
N HIS A 146 -16.46 -0.51 15.74
CA HIS A 146 -17.55 -1.32 15.24
C HIS A 146 -17.20 -2.82 15.35
N PRO A 147 -17.41 -3.46 16.52
CA PRO A 147 -17.02 -4.86 16.75
C PRO A 147 -17.68 -5.87 15.80
N ASP A 148 -18.83 -5.53 15.24
CA ASP A 148 -19.55 -6.39 14.28
C ASP A 148 -19.06 -6.23 12.84
N LEU A 149 -18.01 -5.44 12.61
CA LEU A 149 -17.47 -5.21 11.28
C LEU A 149 -16.87 -6.50 10.70
N SER A 150 -17.40 -6.95 9.57
CA SER A 150 -16.79 -7.99 8.76
C SER A 150 -15.81 -7.38 7.76
N SER A 151 -14.67 -8.01 7.59
CA SER A 151 -13.63 -7.55 6.66
C SER A 151 -13.13 -8.73 5.81
N TYR A 152 -12.91 -8.47 4.52
CA TYR A 152 -12.52 -9.51 3.57
C TYR A 152 -11.41 -9.01 2.66
N LEU A 153 -10.44 -9.89 2.37
CA LEU A 153 -9.47 -9.70 1.31
C LEU A 153 -9.80 -10.65 0.15
N MET A 154 -10.03 -10.09 -1.02
CA MET A 154 -10.20 -10.86 -2.24
C MET A 154 -8.99 -10.64 -3.14
N THR A 155 -8.33 -11.71 -3.55
CA THR A 155 -7.19 -11.69 -4.45
C THR A 155 -7.27 -12.85 -5.43
N VAL A 156 -6.68 -12.70 -6.61
CA VAL A 156 -6.53 -13.78 -7.59
C VAL A 156 -5.33 -14.66 -7.30
N ASP A 157 -4.43 -14.22 -6.44
CA ASP A 157 -3.25 -14.95 -6.05
C ASP A 157 -3.54 -16.04 -5.01
N LYS A 158 -2.66 -17.02 -4.94
CA LYS A 158 -2.70 -18.01 -3.86
C LYS A 158 -2.37 -17.32 -2.52
N PRO A 159 -2.97 -17.76 -1.40
CA PRO A 159 -2.75 -17.16 -0.08
C PRO A 159 -1.29 -17.07 0.35
N ILE A 160 -0.45 -17.98 -0.13
CA ILE A 160 0.99 -17.99 0.15
C ILE A 160 1.78 -16.96 -0.66
N THR A 161 1.25 -16.49 -1.78
CA THR A 161 1.93 -15.48 -2.62
C THR A 161 2.08 -14.20 -1.80
N TRP A 162 3.31 -13.70 -1.68
CA TRP A 162 3.62 -12.53 -0.86
C TRP A 162 3.15 -12.61 0.60
N ASN A 163 3.00 -13.83 1.14
CA ASN A 163 2.45 -14.05 2.49
C ASN A 163 1.08 -13.38 2.71
N GLN A 164 0.23 -13.34 1.69
CA GLN A 164 -1.06 -12.62 1.71
C GLN A 164 -1.95 -12.98 2.91
N SER A 165 -2.04 -14.27 3.26
CA SER A 165 -2.84 -14.71 4.41
C SER A 165 -2.32 -14.14 5.72
N VAL A 166 -1.00 -14.22 5.94
CA VAL A 166 -0.36 -13.72 7.17
C VAL A 166 -0.49 -12.19 7.27
N VAL A 167 -0.31 -11.50 6.14
CA VAL A 167 -0.45 -10.05 6.08
C VAL A 167 -1.90 -9.62 6.34
N ALA A 168 -2.87 -10.32 5.77
CA ALA A 168 -4.29 -10.06 6.01
C ALA A 168 -4.63 -10.18 7.51
N GLU A 169 -4.23 -11.26 8.15
CA GLU A 169 -4.40 -11.46 9.61
C GLU A 169 -3.73 -10.35 10.41
N ASN A 170 -2.49 -9.97 10.06
CA ASN A 170 -1.77 -8.88 10.72
C ASN A 170 -2.44 -7.52 10.57
N PHE A 171 -3.23 -7.31 9.53
CA PHE A 171 -4.06 -6.12 9.35
C PHE A 171 -5.46 -6.26 9.97
N GLY A 172 -5.79 -7.40 10.57
CA GLY A 172 -7.09 -7.65 11.17
C GLY A 172 -8.18 -8.00 10.16
N ILE A 173 -7.80 -8.39 8.95
CA ILE A 173 -8.72 -8.88 7.92
C ILE A 173 -8.94 -10.37 8.15
N SER A 174 -10.17 -10.79 8.20
CA SER A 174 -10.59 -12.19 8.45
C SER A 174 -11.18 -12.81 7.19
#